data_0710275c01b0c59c57033139b515bcf3
#
_entry.id   0710275c01b0c59c57033139b515bcf3
#
_cell.length_a   1.000
_cell.length_b   1.000
_cell.length_c   1.000
_cell.angle_alpha   90.00
_cell.angle_beta   90.00
_cell.angle_gamma   90.00
#
_symmetry.space_group_name_H-M   'P 1'
#
loop_
_entity.id
_entity.type
_entity.pdbx_description
1 polymer ?
#
loop_
_entity_poly.entity_id
_entity_poly.type
_entity_poly.pdbx_seq_one_letter_code
_entity_poly.pdbx_strand_id
1 'polypeptide(L)'
;TRPGDEVVYLSTIHPEYTALQPEAMHLDIVYEDEAVLVINKPVNMVVHPGIGNYTGTLLNGVAHHLLSQNPALNEDLLPRFGLVHRIDKNTTGLIVLAKTPEAASHLAKQFFNHTVERKYIALVWGDMEKEEGTIVANIARHKSNRKMFDAYPDEEIGKHAITHYRVIERFNYVTLVS
;
A
#
# COMPACT_ATOMS: atom_id res chain seq x y z
N THR A 1 -25.16 -14.52 12.79
CA THR A 1 -26.32 -14.80 11.91
C THR A 1 -26.36 -16.29 11.61
N ARG A 2 -27.56 -16.87 11.61
CA ARG A 2 -27.81 -18.28 11.29
C ARG A 2 -28.32 -18.37 9.85
N PRO A 3 -28.18 -19.52 9.17
CA PRO A 3 -28.83 -19.70 7.87
C PRO A 3 -30.35 -19.45 7.99
N GLY A 4 -30.86 -18.49 7.19
CA GLY A 4 -32.27 -18.07 7.21
C GLY A 4 -32.55 -16.77 7.95
N ASP A 5 -31.55 -16.18 8.63
CA ASP A 5 -31.71 -14.85 9.22
C ASP A 5 -31.76 -13.78 8.11
N GLU A 6 -32.73 -12.88 8.19
CA GLU A 6 -32.77 -11.68 7.35
C GLU A 6 -31.95 -10.58 8.01
N VAL A 7 -30.93 -10.09 7.31
CA VAL A 7 -30.10 -8.99 7.80
C VAL A 7 -30.45 -7.72 7.03
N VAL A 8 -31.13 -6.78 7.70
CA VAL A 8 -31.38 -5.45 7.15
C VAL A 8 -30.20 -4.54 7.51
N TYR A 9 -29.45 -4.14 6.51
CA TYR A 9 -28.33 -3.21 6.65
C TYR A 9 -28.77 -1.80 6.25
N LEU A 10 -28.87 -0.90 7.21
CA LEU A 10 -29.12 0.52 6.97
C LEU A 10 -27.76 1.24 6.91
N SER A 11 -27.31 1.53 5.71
CA SER A 11 -26.09 2.32 5.49
C SER A 11 -26.46 3.76 5.15
N THR A 12 -26.08 4.70 5.99
CA THR A 12 -25.99 6.11 5.62
C THR A 12 -24.62 6.38 5.01
N ILE A 13 -24.37 5.80 3.84
CA ILE A 13 -23.17 6.17 3.07
C ILE A 13 -23.49 7.54 2.45
N HIS A 14 -22.86 8.59 2.94
CA HIS A 14 -22.91 9.89 2.28
C HIS A 14 -22.26 9.73 0.89
N PRO A 15 -22.96 10.13 -0.20
CA PRO A 15 -22.42 10.00 -1.56
C PRO A 15 -21.03 10.63 -1.73
N GLU A 16 -20.72 11.66 -0.97
CA GLU A 16 -19.42 12.33 -0.93
C GLU A 16 -18.25 11.44 -0.48
N TYR A 17 -18.53 10.29 0.19
CA TYR A 17 -17.50 9.32 0.61
C TYR A 17 -17.38 8.12 -0.32
N THR A 18 -18.19 8.03 -1.37
CA THR A 18 -18.18 6.90 -2.32
C THR A 18 -17.29 7.14 -3.52
N ALA A 19 -17.10 8.39 -3.93
CA ALA A 19 -16.26 8.76 -5.06
C ALA A 19 -14.93 9.38 -4.57
N LEU A 20 -13.84 9.02 -5.23
CA LEU A 20 -12.55 9.65 -4.99
C LEU A 20 -12.63 11.14 -5.35
N GLN A 21 -12.28 12.01 -4.41
CA GLN A 21 -12.24 13.45 -4.63
C GLN A 21 -10.83 13.86 -5.08
N PRO A 22 -10.66 14.40 -6.30
CA PRO A 22 -9.37 14.94 -6.74
C PRO A 22 -8.97 16.17 -5.91
N GLU A 23 -7.74 16.19 -5.39
CA GLU A 23 -7.24 17.29 -4.56
C GLU A 23 -5.91 17.81 -5.09
N ALA A 24 -5.81 19.12 -5.28
CA ALA A 24 -4.55 19.77 -5.61
C ALA A 24 -3.59 19.68 -4.42
N MET A 25 -2.50 18.95 -4.59
CA MET A 25 -1.44 18.85 -3.59
C MET A 25 -0.08 18.67 -4.24
N HIS A 26 0.97 18.95 -3.49
CA HIS A 26 2.34 18.67 -3.95
C HIS A 26 2.58 17.15 -3.98
N LEU A 27 3.00 16.64 -5.14
CA LEU A 27 3.47 15.26 -5.34
C LEU A 27 4.95 15.31 -5.69
N ASP A 28 5.78 14.59 -4.92
CA ASP A 28 7.20 14.39 -5.23
C ASP A 28 7.34 13.34 -6.34
N ILE A 29 7.13 13.78 -7.60
CA ILE A 29 7.19 12.93 -8.79
C ILE A 29 8.65 12.69 -9.14
N VAL A 30 9.09 11.44 -9.05
CA VAL A 30 10.47 11.01 -9.34
C VAL A 30 10.63 10.66 -10.81
N TYR A 31 9.58 10.09 -11.42
CA TYR A 31 9.55 9.71 -12.81
C TYR A 31 8.12 9.72 -13.34
N GLU A 32 7.95 10.17 -14.57
CA GLU A 32 6.68 10.10 -15.27
C GLU A 32 6.93 9.97 -16.78
N ASP A 33 6.19 9.05 -17.42
CA ASP A 33 6.09 8.93 -18.86
C ASP A 33 4.61 8.77 -19.29
N GLU A 34 4.37 8.24 -20.49
CA GLU A 34 3.01 7.99 -20.99
C GLU A 34 2.31 6.82 -20.30
N ALA A 35 3.06 5.87 -19.75
CA ALA A 35 2.55 4.61 -19.21
C ALA A 35 2.55 4.56 -17.69
N VAL A 36 3.53 5.20 -17.03
CA VAL A 36 3.72 5.10 -15.57
C VAL A 36 4.01 6.44 -14.91
N LEU A 37 3.66 6.51 -13.64
CA LEU A 37 3.95 7.61 -12.72
C LEU A 37 4.60 7.04 -11.47
N VAL A 38 5.77 7.54 -11.08
CA VAL A 38 6.50 7.13 -9.88
C VAL A 38 6.59 8.31 -8.92
N ILE A 39 6.09 8.11 -7.70
CA ILE A 39 6.03 9.14 -6.66
C ILE A 39 6.81 8.68 -5.44
N ASN A 40 7.60 9.56 -4.86
CA ASN A 40 8.20 9.36 -3.55
C ASN A 40 7.20 9.81 -2.47
N LYS A 41 6.51 8.83 -1.88
CA LYS A 41 5.47 9.11 -0.87
C LYS A 41 6.10 9.58 0.44
N PRO A 42 5.67 10.71 1.00
CA PRO A 42 6.13 11.16 2.31
C PRO A 42 5.57 10.28 3.45
N VAL A 43 6.17 10.44 4.64
CA VAL A 43 5.63 9.89 5.89
C VAL A 43 4.27 10.51 6.22
N ASN A 44 3.46 9.81 7.01
CA ASN A 44 2.10 10.22 7.45
C ASN A 44 1.05 10.36 6.35
N MET A 45 1.36 10.04 5.10
CA MET A 45 0.40 10.05 3.99
C MET A 45 -0.19 8.66 3.75
N VAL A 46 -1.52 8.56 3.81
CA VAL A 46 -2.26 7.35 3.41
C VAL A 46 -2.30 7.28 1.89
N VAL A 47 -2.16 6.09 1.33
CA VAL A 47 -2.15 5.90 -0.14
C VAL A 47 -3.53 6.03 -0.76
N HIS A 48 -4.56 5.42 -0.14
CA HIS A 48 -5.91 5.31 -0.70
C HIS A 48 -6.95 5.72 0.35
N PRO A 49 -8.02 6.44 -0.02
CA PRO A 49 -9.10 6.77 0.90
C PRO A 49 -9.68 5.54 1.61
N GLY A 50 -10.05 5.72 2.86
CA GLY A 50 -10.64 4.69 3.68
C GLY A 50 -11.20 5.27 4.97
N ILE A 51 -11.75 4.42 5.84
CA ILE A 51 -12.38 4.85 7.10
C ILE A 51 -11.44 5.74 7.91
N GLY A 52 -11.87 6.98 8.16
CA GLY A 52 -11.10 7.99 8.89
C GLY A 52 -10.04 8.76 8.07
N ASN A 53 -9.89 8.47 6.77
CA ASN A 53 -8.98 9.17 5.86
C ASN A 53 -9.60 9.22 4.46
N TYR A 54 -10.60 10.05 4.26
CA TYR A 54 -11.34 10.14 2.99
C TYR A 54 -10.69 11.12 2.02
N THR A 55 -9.91 12.06 2.53
CA THR A 55 -9.25 13.14 1.82
C THR A 55 -7.76 13.20 2.20
N GLY A 56 -6.96 13.99 1.48
CA GLY A 56 -5.54 14.16 1.75
C GLY A 56 -4.70 12.90 1.51
N THR A 57 -5.21 11.92 0.77
CA THR A 57 -4.47 10.71 0.44
C THR A 57 -3.65 10.91 -0.84
N LEU A 58 -2.63 10.07 -1.03
CA LEU A 58 -1.83 10.10 -2.26
C LEU A 58 -2.72 10.02 -3.50
N LEU A 59 -3.74 9.16 -3.46
CA LEU A 59 -4.61 8.93 -4.61
C LEU A 59 -5.51 10.13 -4.92
N ASN A 60 -5.90 10.95 -3.92
CA ASN A 60 -6.59 12.21 -4.18
C ASN A 60 -5.72 13.16 -5.03
N GLY A 61 -4.42 13.27 -4.69
CA GLY A 61 -3.46 14.06 -5.45
C GLY A 61 -3.19 13.51 -6.84
N VAL A 62 -3.01 12.20 -6.95
CA VAL A 62 -2.81 11.52 -8.24
C VAL A 62 -4.00 11.72 -9.17
N ALA A 63 -5.22 11.57 -8.66
CA ALA A 63 -6.42 11.82 -9.46
C ALA A 63 -6.45 13.26 -9.99
N HIS A 64 -6.15 14.25 -9.16
CA HIS A 64 -6.05 15.64 -9.60
C HIS A 64 -4.96 15.84 -10.67
N HIS A 65 -3.78 15.26 -10.48
CA HIS A 65 -2.67 15.36 -11.42
C HIS A 65 -3.04 14.75 -12.79
N LEU A 66 -3.56 13.51 -12.81
CA LEU A 66 -3.93 12.83 -14.04
C LEU A 66 -5.12 13.50 -14.77
N LEU A 67 -6.12 13.96 -14.01
CA LEU A 67 -7.25 14.69 -14.58
C LEU A 67 -6.87 16.06 -15.17
N SER A 68 -5.85 16.72 -14.62
CA SER A 68 -5.30 17.94 -15.20
C SER A 68 -4.66 17.72 -16.57
N GLN A 69 -4.09 16.53 -16.80
CA GLN A 69 -3.51 16.13 -18.09
C GLN A 69 -4.56 15.57 -19.06
N ASN A 70 -5.53 14.80 -18.54
CA ASN A 70 -6.61 14.20 -19.31
C ASN A 70 -7.96 14.33 -18.56
N PRO A 71 -8.74 15.38 -18.82
CA PRO A 71 -10.03 15.61 -18.15
C PRO A 71 -11.11 14.54 -18.43
N ALA A 72 -10.93 13.72 -19.46
CA ALA A 72 -11.85 12.61 -19.79
C ALA A 72 -11.56 11.33 -19.01
N LEU A 73 -10.43 11.27 -18.28
CA LEU A 73 -10.06 10.12 -17.46
C LEU A 73 -11.08 9.94 -16.33
N ASN A 74 -11.42 8.69 -16.03
CA ASN A 74 -12.28 8.32 -14.91
C ASN A 74 -11.92 6.91 -14.40
N GLU A 75 -12.54 6.47 -13.30
CA GLU A 75 -12.26 5.17 -12.71
C GLU A 75 -12.78 3.97 -13.52
N ASP A 76 -13.70 4.18 -14.47
CA ASP A 76 -14.13 3.12 -15.39
C ASP A 76 -13.04 2.83 -16.42
N LEU A 77 -12.33 3.87 -16.87
CA LEU A 77 -11.22 3.75 -17.82
C LEU A 77 -9.93 3.30 -17.13
N LEU A 78 -9.64 3.85 -15.96
CA LEU A 78 -8.45 3.53 -15.19
C LEU A 78 -8.81 3.33 -13.70
N PRO A 79 -9.17 2.11 -13.30
CA PRO A 79 -9.59 1.79 -11.94
C PRO A 79 -8.57 2.26 -10.90
N ARG A 80 -9.07 2.94 -9.86
CA ARG A 80 -8.26 3.55 -8.79
C ARG A 80 -7.14 4.43 -9.33
N PHE A 81 -7.37 5.12 -10.44
CA PHE A 81 -6.35 5.97 -11.10
C PHE A 81 -4.98 5.26 -11.20
N GLY A 82 -5.00 3.97 -11.60
CA GLY A 82 -3.81 3.18 -11.86
C GLY A 82 -3.04 2.69 -10.62
N LEU A 83 -3.63 2.76 -9.44
CA LEU A 83 -3.01 2.25 -8.21
C LEU A 83 -2.98 0.72 -8.22
N VAL A 84 -1.79 0.13 -8.26
CA VAL A 84 -1.56 -1.32 -8.33
C VAL A 84 -0.96 -1.91 -7.06
N HIS A 85 -0.40 -1.08 -6.17
CA HIS A 85 0.14 -1.50 -4.87
C HIS A 85 0.07 -0.37 -3.85
N ARG A 86 0.43 -0.68 -2.61
CA ARG A 86 0.48 0.32 -1.53
C ARG A 86 1.61 0.04 -0.56
N ILE A 87 2.03 1.09 0.14
CA ILE A 87 2.85 1.04 1.34
C ILE A 87 2.09 1.70 2.48
N ASP A 88 2.50 1.46 3.71
CA ASP A 88 1.78 1.96 4.89
C ASP A 88 1.90 3.48 5.05
N LYS A 89 1.03 4.06 5.88
CA LYS A 89 0.98 5.49 6.18
C LYS A 89 2.35 6.04 6.59
N ASN A 90 3.05 5.31 7.47
CA ASN A 90 4.33 5.72 8.04
C ASN A 90 5.55 5.23 7.26
N THR A 91 5.35 4.46 6.20
CA THR A 91 6.41 4.06 5.28
C THR A 91 6.58 5.12 4.21
N THR A 92 7.80 5.59 4.00
CA THR A 92 8.18 6.50 2.92
C THR A 92 8.71 5.73 1.72
N GLY A 93 8.81 6.38 0.57
CA GLY A 93 9.49 5.85 -0.60
C GLY A 93 8.60 5.66 -1.81
N LEU A 94 9.10 4.93 -2.79
CA LEU A 94 8.56 4.90 -4.13
C LEU A 94 7.24 4.11 -4.23
N ILE A 95 6.27 4.73 -4.88
CA ILE A 95 5.04 4.08 -5.36
C ILE A 95 4.96 4.29 -6.86
N VAL A 96 4.73 3.19 -7.60
CA VAL A 96 4.46 3.22 -9.03
C VAL A 96 2.96 3.12 -9.27
N LEU A 97 2.45 3.99 -10.14
CA LEU A 97 1.07 3.97 -10.62
C LEU A 97 1.08 3.82 -12.14
N ALA A 98 0.06 3.17 -12.67
CA ALA A 98 -0.15 3.13 -14.11
C ALA A 98 -0.88 4.39 -14.59
N LYS A 99 -0.62 4.81 -15.82
CA LYS A 99 -1.35 5.88 -16.51
C LYS A 99 -2.28 5.34 -17.59
N THR A 100 -2.13 4.06 -17.94
CA THR A 100 -2.97 3.36 -18.93
C THR A 100 -3.50 2.03 -18.39
N PRO A 101 -4.63 1.52 -18.90
CA PRO A 101 -5.17 0.21 -18.53
C PRO A 101 -4.18 -0.94 -18.78
N GLU A 102 -3.43 -0.88 -19.87
CA GLU A 102 -2.44 -1.89 -20.25
C GLU A 102 -1.30 -1.93 -19.24
N ALA A 103 -0.76 -0.76 -18.88
CA ALA A 103 0.27 -0.65 -17.84
C ALA A 103 -0.25 -1.11 -16.47
N ALA A 104 -1.51 -0.77 -16.12
CA ALA A 104 -2.14 -1.22 -14.89
C ALA A 104 -2.22 -2.76 -14.82
N SER A 105 -2.69 -3.39 -15.90
CA SER A 105 -2.77 -4.86 -15.98
C SER A 105 -1.39 -5.51 -15.86
N HIS A 106 -0.41 -4.97 -16.57
CA HIS A 106 0.96 -5.51 -16.56
C HIS A 106 1.63 -5.38 -15.20
N LEU A 107 1.55 -4.20 -14.56
CA LEU A 107 2.09 -3.96 -13.23
C LEU A 107 1.36 -4.80 -12.17
N ALA A 108 0.03 -4.86 -12.20
CA ALA A 108 -0.75 -5.68 -11.27
C ALA A 108 -0.33 -7.17 -11.33
N LYS A 109 -0.09 -7.70 -12.54
CA LYS A 109 0.41 -9.08 -12.73
C LYS A 109 1.80 -9.26 -12.11
N GLN A 110 2.70 -8.30 -12.25
CA GLN A 110 4.03 -8.38 -11.63
C GLN A 110 3.94 -8.36 -10.10
N PHE A 111 3.10 -7.49 -9.52
CA PHE A 111 2.88 -7.47 -8.07
C PHE A 111 2.23 -8.77 -7.57
N PHE A 112 1.27 -9.32 -8.30
CA PHE A 112 0.61 -10.58 -7.98
C PHE A 112 1.58 -11.76 -8.01
N ASN A 113 2.43 -11.81 -9.04
CA ASN A 113 3.44 -12.88 -9.21
C ASN A 113 4.70 -12.68 -8.37
N HIS A 114 4.78 -11.59 -7.58
CA HIS A 114 5.95 -11.22 -6.79
C HIS A 114 7.26 -11.10 -7.61
N THR A 115 7.17 -10.67 -8.87
CA THR A 115 8.33 -10.46 -9.74
C THR A 115 8.93 -9.05 -9.64
N VAL A 116 8.24 -8.14 -8.95
CA VAL A 116 8.78 -6.80 -8.66
C VAL A 116 9.82 -6.90 -7.55
N GLU A 117 11.03 -6.47 -7.82
CA GLU A 117 12.06 -6.34 -6.80
C GLU A 117 11.73 -5.15 -5.88
N ARG A 118 11.60 -5.41 -4.58
CA ARG A 118 11.29 -4.40 -3.57
C ARG A 118 12.36 -4.40 -2.51
N LYS A 119 12.96 -3.24 -2.28
CA LYS A 119 13.95 -3.04 -1.24
C LYS A 119 13.48 -1.96 -0.26
N TYR A 120 13.58 -2.27 1.02
CA TYR A 120 13.25 -1.36 2.11
C TYR A 120 14.46 -1.19 3.01
N ILE A 121 14.52 -0.06 3.70
CA ILE A 121 15.42 0.16 4.81
C ILE A 121 14.57 0.32 6.06
N ALA A 122 14.90 -0.41 7.12
CA ALA A 122 14.17 -0.38 8.37
C ALA A 122 15.12 -0.34 9.57
N LEU A 123 14.72 0.41 10.59
CA LEU A 123 15.35 0.37 11.91
C LEU A 123 14.51 -0.57 12.77
N VAL A 124 15.10 -1.67 13.21
CA VAL A 124 14.44 -2.70 14.02
C VAL A 124 14.98 -2.69 15.45
N TRP A 125 14.15 -3.06 16.42
CA TRP A 125 14.57 -3.20 17.81
C TRP A 125 15.47 -4.42 18.00
N GLY A 126 16.46 -4.25 18.86
CA GLY A 126 17.39 -5.29 19.24
C GLY A 126 18.62 -5.39 18.32
N ASP A 127 19.52 -6.26 18.73
CA ASP A 127 20.69 -6.64 17.94
C ASP A 127 20.39 -7.89 17.14
N MET A 128 20.69 -7.85 15.85
CA MET A 128 20.50 -9.00 14.95
C MET A 128 21.70 -9.95 15.07
N GLU A 129 21.48 -11.21 15.46
CA GLU A 129 22.56 -12.19 15.64
C GLU A 129 23.32 -12.49 14.34
N LYS A 130 22.61 -12.48 13.20
CA LYS A 130 23.16 -12.80 11.88
C LYS A 130 23.24 -11.57 11.01
N GLU A 131 24.28 -11.51 10.16
CA GLU A 131 24.47 -10.42 9.17
C GLU A 131 23.37 -10.41 8.10
N GLU A 132 22.85 -11.57 7.74
CA GLU A 132 21.77 -11.73 6.78
C GLU A 132 20.93 -12.96 7.10
N GLY A 133 19.71 -12.98 6.60
CA GLY A 133 18.82 -14.11 6.83
C GLY A 133 17.52 -14.00 6.08
N THR A 134 16.71 -15.05 6.26
CA THR A 134 15.36 -15.13 5.72
C THR A 134 14.39 -15.42 6.85
N ILE A 135 13.38 -14.59 6.97
CA ILE A 135 12.26 -14.77 7.91
C ILE A 135 11.08 -15.28 7.09
N VAL A 136 10.55 -16.43 7.50
CA VAL A 136 9.35 -17.04 6.91
C VAL A 136 8.30 -17.14 8.00
N ALA A 137 7.15 -16.50 7.79
CA ALA A 137 6.03 -16.56 8.72
C ALA A 137 4.72 -16.22 7.99
N ASN A 138 3.61 -16.58 8.61
CA ASN A 138 2.31 -16.09 8.16
C ASN A 138 1.95 -14.83 8.93
N ILE A 139 1.44 -13.82 8.25
CA ILE A 139 1.05 -12.55 8.86
C ILE A 139 -0.47 -12.46 8.92
N ALA A 140 -1.01 -12.27 10.11
CA ALA A 140 -2.44 -12.07 10.35
C ALA A 140 -2.72 -11.01 11.40
N ARG A 141 -3.99 -10.64 11.54
CA ARG A 141 -4.42 -9.77 12.63
C ARG A 141 -4.21 -10.48 13.97
N HIS A 142 -3.67 -9.74 14.95
CA HIS A 142 -3.52 -10.25 16.32
C HIS A 142 -4.86 -10.70 16.90
N LYS A 143 -4.90 -11.86 17.56
CA LYS A 143 -6.15 -12.54 18.00
C LYS A 143 -7.02 -11.68 18.93
N SER A 144 -6.41 -10.94 19.84
CA SER A 144 -7.13 -10.11 20.84
C SER A 144 -7.09 -8.61 20.52
N ASN A 145 -6.17 -8.12 19.69
CA ASN A 145 -6.09 -6.72 19.31
C ASN A 145 -6.07 -6.57 17.78
N ARG A 146 -7.23 -6.42 17.18
CA ARG A 146 -7.38 -6.33 15.71
C ARG A 146 -6.71 -5.10 15.07
N LYS A 147 -6.20 -4.16 15.86
CA LYS A 147 -5.40 -3.03 15.35
C LYS A 147 -3.94 -3.43 15.07
N MET A 148 -3.48 -4.54 15.62
CA MET A 148 -2.12 -5.06 15.46
C MET A 148 -2.10 -6.23 14.47
N PHE A 149 -0.94 -6.44 13.86
CA PHE A 149 -0.61 -7.65 13.13
C PHE A 149 0.39 -8.46 13.94
N ASP A 150 0.38 -9.76 13.74
CA ASP A 150 1.28 -10.69 14.38
C ASP A 150 1.81 -11.71 13.39
N ALA A 151 2.97 -12.29 13.69
CA ALA A 151 3.58 -13.34 12.91
C ALA A 151 3.23 -14.69 13.53
N TYR A 152 2.65 -15.56 12.73
CA TYR A 152 2.26 -16.91 13.12
C TYR A 152 3.16 -17.94 12.41
N PRO A 153 3.83 -18.82 13.15
CA PRO A 153 4.63 -19.88 12.54
C PRO A 153 3.76 -20.98 11.92
N ASP A 154 2.48 -21.02 12.27
CA ASP A 154 1.50 -22.02 11.81
C ASP A 154 0.93 -21.63 10.43
N GLU A 155 0.93 -22.56 9.49
CA GLU A 155 0.48 -22.35 8.12
C GLU A 155 -1.05 -22.17 7.99
N GLU A 156 -1.82 -22.49 9.05
CA GLU A 156 -3.29 -22.37 9.01
C GLU A 156 -3.81 -20.96 9.20
N ILE A 157 -2.99 -20.03 9.75
CA ILE A 157 -3.43 -18.68 10.10
C ILE A 157 -2.62 -17.63 9.35
N GLY A 158 -3.30 -16.78 8.60
CA GLY A 158 -2.70 -15.61 7.96
C GLY A 158 -2.26 -15.82 6.52
N LYS A 159 -1.51 -14.86 6.02
CA LYS A 159 -0.93 -14.88 4.67
C LYS A 159 0.55 -15.17 4.77
N HIS A 160 1.00 -16.14 3.99
CA HIS A 160 2.41 -16.48 3.88
C HIS A 160 3.23 -15.26 3.45
N ALA A 161 4.33 -15.02 4.17
CA ALA A 161 5.27 -13.92 3.94
C ALA A 161 6.70 -14.40 4.07
N ILE A 162 7.54 -13.96 3.16
CA ILE A 162 8.97 -14.19 3.17
C ILE A 162 9.66 -12.84 3.14
N THR A 163 10.59 -12.62 4.07
CA THR A 163 11.41 -11.42 4.13
C THR A 163 12.87 -11.80 4.21
N HIS A 164 13.64 -11.40 3.22
CA HIS A 164 15.09 -11.49 3.27
C HIS A 164 15.63 -10.20 3.87
N TYR A 165 16.61 -10.30 4.74
CA TYR A 165 17.24 -9.13 5.32
C TYR A 165 18.76 -9.21 5.27
N ARG A 166 19.39 -8.02 5.27
CA ARG A 166 20.83 -7.84 5.48
C ARG A 166 21.05 -6.69 6.44
N VAL A 167 21.90 -6.90 7.45
CA VAL A 167 22.32 -5.86 8.39
C VAL A 167 23.16 -4.82 7.64
N ILE A 168 22.83 -3.55 7.84
CA ILE A 168 23.60 -2.41 7.34
C ILE A 168 24.48 -1.88 8.48
N GLU A 169 23.89 -1.66 9.66
CA GLU A 169 24.60 -1.11 10.81
C GLU A 169 23.90 -1.49 12.13
N ARG A 170 24.66 -1.65 13.21
CA ARG A 170 24.17 -1.97 14.55
C ARG A 170 24.39 -0.79 15.50
N PHE A 171 23.35 -0.48 16.27
CA PHE A 171 23.36 0.59 17.28
C PHE A 171 22.86 0.02 18.60
N ASN A 172 23.66 -0.43 19.48
CA ASN A 172 23.36 -0.99 20.80
C ASN A 172 21.94 -1.57 21.07
N TYR A 173 20.88 -0.81 20.79
CA TYR A 173 19.48 -1.17 21.05
C TYR A 173 18.64 -1.36 19.79
N VAL A 174 19.16 -0.98 18.64
CA VAL A 174 18.48 -1.07 17.35
C VAL A 174 19.47 -1.45 16.25
N THR A 175 18.96 -2.08 15.20
CA THR A 175 19.75 -2.49 14.02
C THR A 175 19.11 -1.91 12.77
N LEU A 176 19.93 -1.30 11.91
CA LEU A 176 19.52 -0.85 10.59
C LEU A 176 19.66 -2.02 9.61
N VAL A 177 18.58 -2.35 8.91
CA VAL A 177 18.53 -3.48 7.97
C VAL A 177 17.97 -3.06 6.60
N SER A 178 18.38 -3.77 5.56
CA SER A 178 17.78 -3.68 4.23
C SER A 178 17.08 -4.98 3.88
#